data_ddc97c0a1916606cc9cd6e8169400478
#
_entry.id   ddc97c0a1916606cc9cd6e8169400478
#
_cell.length_a   1.000
_cell.length_b   1.000
_cell.length_c   1.000
_cell.angle_alpha   90.00
_cell.angle_beta   90.00
_cell.angle_gamma   90.00
#
_symmetry.space_group_name_H-M   'P 1'
#
loop_
_entity.id
_entity.type
_entity.pdbx_description
1 polymer ?
#
loop_
_entity_poly.entity_id
_entity_poly.type
_entity_poly.pdbx_seq_one_letter_code
_entity_poly.pdbx_strand_id
1 'polypeptide(L)'
;IAKTLVAIAIPVVTSSIIFSLTNLIDAITIQNRLDGVISNNLDLIKSIYATQIAEAHVLDADLKDFLYGAYTLSLDFKNLIPSITTTLGVSAIPALSAAYAVKDKRALKSSVESVLRVGMIISLASGIGMGVLAEPILRMFYENGKSAPAISIAAPIMAAYGYTIFLMAISQPMTNMLQAVGKANVPVKSLTVGAVVKVVANYIFIGIP
;
A
#
# COMPACT_ATOMS: atom_id res chain seq x y z
N ILE A 1 -20.24 10.43 27.78
CA ILE A 1 -19.07 10.85 26.99
C ILE A 1 -18.04 9.71 26.92
N ALA A 2 -17.53 9.15 28.05
CA ALA A 2 -16.50 8.09 28.04
C ALA A 2 -16.95 6.85 27.27
N LYS A 3 -18.16 6.33 27.50
CA LYS A 3 -18.70 5.15 26.78
C LYS A 3 -18.79 5.38 25.25
N THR A 4 -19.16 6.58 24.84
CA THR A 4 -19.25 6.94 23.41
C THR A 4 -17.86 7.03 22.77
N LEU A 5 -16.87 7.60 23.47
CA LEU A 5 -15.49 7.64 23.01
C LEU A 5 -14.91 6.22 22.84
N VAL A 6 -15.12 5.35 23.82
CA VAL A 6 -14.66 3.96 23.75
C VAL A 6 -15.34 3.21 22.59
N ALA A 7 -16.65 3.39 22.39
CA ALA A 7 -17.37 2.76 21.30
C ALA A 7 -16.88 3.17 19.90
N ILE A 8 -16.35 4.38 19.76
CA ILE A 8 -15.73 4.85 18.50
C ILE A 8 -14.28 4.38 18.41
N ALA A 9 -13.53 4.43 19.51
CA ALA A 9 -12.12 4.08 19.53
C ALA A 9 -11.87 2.60 19.20
N ILE A 10 -12.70 1.68 19.73
CA ILE A 10 -12.53 0.24 19.49
C ILE A 10 -12.50 -0.12 18.01
N PRO A 11 -13.47 0.25 17.16
CA PRO A 11 -13.41 -0.08 15.73
C PRO A 11 -12.22 0.53 15.00
N VAL A 12 -11.83 1.76 15.37
CA VAL A 12 -10.67 2.45 14.77
C VAL A 12 -9.37 1.73 15.11
N VAL A 13 -9.16 1.41 16.38
CA VAL A 13 -7.99 0.64 16.84
C VAL A 13 -7.96 -0.75 16.21
N THR A 14 -9.11 -1.43 16.15
CA THR A 14 -9.23 -2.75 15.51
C THR A 14 -8.84 -2.68 14.03
N SER A 15 -9.29 -1.66 13.29
CA SER A 15 -8.89 -1.47 11.89
C SER A 15 -7.39 -1.29 11.74
N SER A 16 -6.76 -0.51 12.62
CA SER A 16 -5.31 -0.28 12.60
C SER A 16 -4.52 -1.54 12.93
N ILE A 17 -4.99 -2.34 13.89
CA ILE A 17 -4.38 -3.62 14.24
C ILE A 17 -4.48 -4.60 13.05
N ILE A 18 -5.65 -4.74 12.44
CA ILE A 18 -5.85 -5.61 11.28
C ILE A 18 -4.90 -5.19 10.14
N PHE A 19 -4.80 -3.90 9.88
CA PHE A 19 -3.90 -3.37 8.84
C PHE A 19 -2.43 -3.69 9.15
N SER A 20 -1.97 -3.47 10.38
CA SER A 20 -0.61 -3.76 10.80
C SER A 20 -0.28 -5.25 10.77
N LEU A 21 -1.19 -6.10 11.27
CA LEU A 21 -1.05 -7.56 11.20
C LEU A 21 -1.00 -8.05 9.76
N THR A 22 -1.83 -7.52 8.88
CA THR A 22 -1.82 -7.88 7.46
C THR A 22 -0.48 -7.56 6.80
N ASN A 23 0.10 -6.39 7.10
CA ASN A 23 1.41 -6.02 6.57
C ASN A 23 2.54 -6.91 7.14
N LEU A 24 2.46 -7.30 8.40
CA LEU A 24 3.42 -8.21 9.02
C LEU A 24 3.34 -9.61 8.39
N ILE A 25 2.13 -10.16 8.24
CA ILE A 25 1.90 -11.45 7.59
C ILE A 25 2.42 -11.41 6.15
N ASP A 26 2.20 -10.31 5.43
CA ASP A 26 2.68 -10.07 4.08
C ASP A 26 4.22 -10.18 4.00
N ALA A 27 4.91 -9.43 4.87
CA ALA A 27 6.36 -9.43 4.92
C ALA A 27 6.93 -10.83 5.21
N ILE A 28 6.37 -11.53 6.20
CA ILE A 28 6.79 -12.90 6.56
C ILE A 28 6.51 -13.88 5.40
N THR A 29 5.33 -13.77 4.77
CA THR A 29 4.95 -14.67 3.68
C THR A 29 5.84 -14.47 2.47
N ILE A 30 6.13 -13.22 2.09
CA ILE A 30 7.01 -12.91 0.95
C ILE A 30 8.42 -13.42 1.22
N GLN A 31 8.99 -13.18 2.41
CA GLN A 31 10.33 -13.64 2.75
C GLN A 31 10.44 -15.17 2.74
N ASN A 32 9.47 -15.88 3.33
CA ASN A 32 9.47 -17.33 3.38
C ASN A 32 9.31 -17.96 1.98
N ARG A 33 8.44 -17.36 1.16
CA ARG A 33 8.25 -17.85 -0.22
C ARG A 33 9.45 -17.57 -1.11
N LEU A 34 10.03 -16.38 -0.99
CA LEU A 34 11.24 -16.02 -1.72
C LEU A 34 12.38 -16.97 -1.38
N ASP A 35 12.54 -17.33 -0.10
CA ASP A 35 13.52 -18.32 0.35
C ASP A 35 13.31 -19.69 -0.30
N GLY A 36 12.05 -20.15 -0.35
CA GLY A 36 11.69 -21.41 -1.01
C GLY A 36 11.94 -21.37 -2.52
N VAL A 37 11.64 -20.28 -3.20
CA VAL A 37 11.88 -20.12 -4.64
C VAL A 37 13.38 -20.10 -4.95
N ILE A 38 14.17 -19.37 -4.17
CA ILE A 38 15.63 -19.33 -4.33
C ILE A 38 16.24 -20.71 -4.11
N SER A 39 15.84 -21.40 -3.03
CA SER A 39 16.37 -22.72 -2.69
C SER A 39 16.08 -23.78 -3.76
N ASN A 40 14.92 -23.70 -4.41
CA ASN A 40 14.51 -24.69 -5.42
C ASN A 40 14.98 -24.34 -6.85
N ASN A 41 15.24 -23.05 -7.14
CA ASN A 41 15.50 -22.56 -8.49
C ASN A 41 16.70 -21.58 -8.53
N LEU A 42 17.76 -21.86 -7.77
CA LEU A 42 18.90 -20.94 -7.62
C LEU A 42 19.52 -20.55 -8.96
N ASP A 43 19.75 -21.52 -9.85
CA ASP A 43 20.39 -21.28 -11.15
C ASP A 43 19.51 -20.41 -12.06
N LEU A 44 18.19 -20.62 -12.03
CA LEU A 44 17.24 -19.81 -12.78
C LEU A 44 17.24 -18.37 -12.27
N ILE A 45 17.17 -18.16 -10.96
CA ILE A 45 17.21 -16.83 -10.34
C ILE A 45 18.53 -16.11 -10.70
N LYS A 46 19.66 -16.81 -10.62
CA LYS A 46 20.96 -16.26 -11.01
C LYS A 46 21.02 -15.91 -12.50
N SER A 47 20.39 -16.68 -13.35
CA SER A 47 20.36 -16.38 -14.79
C SER A 47 19.50 -15.14 -15.10
N ILE A 48 18.37 -14.97 -14.40
CA ILE A 48 17.45 -13.82 -14.59
C ILE A 48 18.09 -12.51 -14.09
N TYR A 49 18.75 -12.55 -12.94
CA TYR A 49 19.30 -11.37 -12.27
C TYR A 49 20.83 -11.31 -12.34
N ALA A 50 21.46 -11.97 -13.31
CA ALA A 50 22.90 -12.11 -13.41
C ALA A 50 23.65 -10.76 -13.37
N THR A 51 23.17 -9.78 -14.13
CA THR A 51 23.78 -8.43 -14.20
C THR A 51 23.70 -7.72 -12.83
N GLN A 52 22.53 -7.72 -12.21
CA GLN A 52 22.31 -7.04 -10.93
C GLN A 52 23.09 -7.67 -9.78
N ILE A 53 23.16 -9.00 -9.77
CA ILE A 53 23.94 -9.78 -8.78
C ILE A 53 25.43 -9.48 -8.93
N ALA A 54 25.94 -9.43 -10.17
CA ALA A 54 27.33 -9.13 -10.46
C ALA A 54 27.69 -7.68 -10.08
N GLU A 55 26.87 -6.71 -10.45
CA GLU A 55 27.06 -5.29 -10.12
C GLU A 55 27.03 -5.02 -8.61
N ALA A 56 26.14 -5.70 -7.90
CA ALA A 56 26.00 -5.57 -6.45
C ALA A 56 27.00 -6.44 -5.66
N HIS A 57 27.79 -7.30 -6.33
CA HIS A 57 28.67 -8.29 -5.70
C HIS A 57 27.97 -9.14 -4.64
N VAL A 58 26.72 -9.56 -4.93
CA VAL A 58 25.89 -10.32 -3.99
C VAL A 58 26.36 -11.76 -3.92
N LEU A 59 26.60 -12.25 -2.69
CA LEU A 59 26.86 -13.65 -2.44
C LEU A 59 25.56 -14.47 -2.44
N ASP A 60 25.66 -15.77 -2.69
CA ASP A 60 24.48 -16.66 -2.70
C ASP A 60 23.70 -16.63 -1.38
N ALA A 61 24.40 -16.49 -0.26
CA ALA A 61 23.78 -16.36 1.06
C ALA A 61 22.95 -15.09 1.24
N ASP A 62 23.32 -14.01 0.54
CA ASP A 62 22.71 -12.69 0.67
C ASP A 62 21.67 -12.41 -0.45
N LEU A 63 21.48 -13.35 -1.38
CA LEU A 63 20.62 -13.19 -2.53
C LEU A 63 19.16 -12.91 -2.14
N LYS A 64 18.67 -13.57 -1.11
CA LYS A 64 17.33 -13.35 -0.54
C LYS A 64 17.17 -11.90 -0.06
N ASP A 65 18.13 -11.42 0.73
CA ASP A 65 18.07 -10.09 1.31
C ASP A 65 18.19 -9.01 0.22
N PHE A 66 18.98 -9.25 -0.81
CA PHE A 66 19.11 -8.38 -1.97
C PHE A 66 17.78 -8.26 -2.74
N LEU A 67 17.15 -9.39 -3.08
CA LEU A 67 15.87 -9.40 -3.81
C LEU A 67 14.73 -8.83 -2.96
N TYR A 68 14.69 -9.16 -1.67
CA TYR A 68 13.74 -8.57 -0.75
C TYR A 68 13.98 -7.06 -0.56
N GLY A 69 15.24 -6.63 -0.54
CA GLY A 69 15.64 -5.23 -0.55
C GLY A 69 15.11 -4.49 -1.78
N ALA A 70 15.28 -5.06 -2.97
CA ALA A 70 14.73 -4.50 -4.22
C ALA A 70 13.19 -4.35 -4.16
N TYR A 71 12.49 -5.33 -3.60
CA TYR A 71 11.05 -5.25 -3.36
C TYR A 71 10.71 -4.10 -2.40
N THR A 72 11.42 -3.96 -1.28
CA THR A 72 11.14 -2.92 -0.29
C THR A 72 11.39 -1.51 -0.82
N LEU A 73 12.41 -1.30 -1.68
CA LEU A 73 12.62 -0.02 -2.37
C LEU A 73 11.38 0.44 -3.14
N SER A 74 10.66 -0.50 -3.75
CA SER A 74 9.43 -0.17 -4.47
C SER A 74 8.28 0.22 -3.55
N LEU A 75 8.29 -0.24 -2.28
CA LEU A 75 7.25 0.04 -1.29
C LEU A 75 7.35 1.43 -0.67
N ASP A 76 8.54 2.05 -0.66
CA ASP A 76 8.77 3.34 -0.02
C ASP A 76 7.85 4.43 -0.60
N PHE A 77 7.58 4.35 -1.89
CA PHE A 77 6.71 5.30 -2.59
C PHE A 77 5.22 4.90 -2.60
N LYS A 78 4.90 3.64 -2.32
CA LYS A 78 3.53 3.10 -2.34
C LYS A 78 2.56 3.88 -1.45
N ASN A 79 3.01 4.30 -0.28
CA ASN A 79 2.17 4.95 0.73
C ASN A 79 2.15 6.48 0.62
N LEU A 80 2.97 7.07 -0.24
CA LEU A 80 3.10 8.52 -0.35
C LEU A 80 1.78 9.17 -0.79
N ILE A 81 1.20 8.70 -1.88
CA ILE A 81 -0.04 9.26 -2.43
C ILE A 81 -1.27 8.97 -1.53
N PRO A 82 -1.48 7.73 -1.03
CA PRO A 82 -2.52 7.48 -0.04
C PRO A 82 -2.42 8.37 1.20
N SER A 83 -1.23 8.72 1.67
CA SER A 83 -1.05 9.65 2.80
C SER A 83 -1.59 11.05 2.50
N ILE A 84 -1.34 11.56 1.30
CA ILE A 84 -1.88 12.87 0.87
C ILE A 84 -3.41 12.81 0.81
N THR A 85 -3.97 11.79 0.17
CA THR A 85 -5.44 11.68 0.03
C THR A 85 -6.14 11.39 1.35
N THR A 86 -5.48 10.73 2.31
CA THR A 86 -5.99 10.54 3.67
C THR A 86 -6.25 11.87 4.35
N THR A 87 -5.34 12.84 4.18
CA THR A 87 -5.50 14.19 4.73
C THR A 87 -6.76 14.89 4.21
N LEU A 88 -7.11 14.68 2.93
CA LEU A 88 -8.37 15.17 2.38
C LEU A 88 -9.58 14.54 3.08
N GLY A 89 -9.54 13.25 3.33
CA GLY A 89 -10.59 12.55 4.08
C GLY A 89 -10.75 13.08 5.50
N VAL A 90 -9.63 13.30 6.21
CA VAL A 90 -9.62 13.84 7.57
C VAL A 90 -10.16 15.28 7.60
N SER A 91 -9.78 16.12 6.65
CA SER A 91 -10.26 17.51 6.58
C SER A 91 -11.77 17.63 6.38
N ALA A 92 -12.38 16.63 5.76
CA ALA A 92 -13.83 16.59 5.54
C ALA A 92 -14.64 16.09 6.76
N ILE A 93 -14.02 15.51 7.78
CA ILE A 93 -14.71 14.92 8.94
C ILE A 93 -15.65 15.90 9.62
N PRO A 94 -15.25 17.16 9.95
CA PRO A 94 -16.17 18.10 10.62
C PRO A 94 -17.41 18.42 9.80
N ALA A 95 -17.25 18.69 8.51
CA ALA A 95 -18.36 19.00 7.61
C ALA A 95 -19.32 17.81 7.45
N LEU A 96 -18.78 16.59 7.30
CA LEU A 96 -19.57 15.37 7.18
C LEU A 96 -20.34 15.06 8.47
N SER A 97 -19.69 15.19 9.63
CA SER A 97 -20.32 14.95 10.94
C SER A 97 -21.46 15.95 11.20
N ALA A 98 -21.25 17.23 10.88
CA ALA A 98 -22.26 18.26 11.01
C ALA A 98 -23.46 17.99 10.08
N ALA A 99 -23.23 17.73 8.81
CA ALA A 99 -24.29 17.41 7.85
C ALA A 99 -25.05 16.15 8.24
N TYR A 100 -24.36 15.14 8.77
CA TYR A 100 -24.99 13.89 9.22
C TYR A 100 -25.87 14.11 10.45
N ALA A 101 -25.45 14.93 11.40
CA ALA A 101 -26.19 15.26 12.63
C ALA A 101 -27.54 15.91 12.34
N VAL A 102 -27.59 16.82 11.34
CA VAL A 102 -28.82 17.51 10.90
C VAL A 102 -29.56 16.77 9.78
N LYS A 103 -29.10 15.58 9.41
CA LYS A 103 -29.67 14.73 8.34
C LYS A 103 -29.74 15.44 6.98
N ASP A 104 -28.85 16.37 6.71
CA ASP A 104 -28.74 17.07 5.43
C ASP A 104 -28.04 16.17 4.40
N LYS A 105 -28.85 15.41 3.67
CA LYS A 105 -28.36 14.49 2.63
C LYS A 105 -27.63 15.21 1.48
N ARG A 106 -28.03 16.47 1.17
CA ARG A 106 -27.45 17.24 0.07
C ARG A 106 -26.04 17.70 0.43
N ALA A 107 -25.85 18.27 1.62
CA ALA A 107 -24.55 18.67 2.13
C ALA A 107 -23.62 17.45 2.29
N LEU A 108 -24.15 16.32 2.82
CA LEU A 108 -23.40 15.08 2.95
C LEU A 108 -22.89 14.58 1.59
N LYS A 109 -23.76 14.48 0.60
CA LYS A 109 -23.43 14.05 -0.75
C LYS A 109 -22.38 14.97 -1.38
N SER A 110 -22.56 16.28 -1.30
CA SER A 110 -21.64 17.28 -1.85
C SER A 110 -20.23 17.14 -1.23
N SER A 111 -20.13 16.96 0.09
CA SER A 111 -18.85 16.77 0.78
C SER A 111 -18.14 15.50 0.34
N VAL A 112 -18.86 14.38 0.23
CA VAL A 112 -18.31 13.10 -0.23
C VAL A 112 -17.82 13.22 -1.67
N GLU A 113 -18.65 13.77 -2.57
CA GLU A 113 -18.31 13.96 -3.99
C GLU A 113 -17.07 14.86 -4.17
N SER A 114 -16.95 15.91 -3.37
CA SER A 114 -15.80 16.81 -3.41
C SER A 114 -14.51 16.10 -3.05
N VAL A 115 -14.49 15.37 -1.93
CA VAL A 115 -13.32 14.60 -1.47
C VAL A 115 -12.93 13.55 -2.50
N LEU A 116 -13.90 12.79 -3.01
CA LEU A 116 -13.63 11.76 -4.01
C LEU A 116 -13.12 12.35 -5.32
N ARG A 117 -13.70 13.46 -5.80
CA ARG A 117 -13.26 14.12 -7.01
C ARG A 117 -11.81 14.59 -6.94
N VAL A 118 -11.46 15.31 -5.88
CA VAL A 118 -10.08 15.79 -5.67
C VAL A 118 -9.13 14.61 -5.48
N GLY A 119 -9.52 13.62 -4.68
CA GLY A 119 -8.75 12.41 -4.45
C GLY A 119 -8.49 11.62 -5.75
N MET A 120 -9.50 11.48 -6.61
CA MET A 120 -9.34 10.83 -7.92
C MET A 120 -8.39 11.57 -8.84
N ILE A 121 -8.48 12.90 -8.92
CA ILE A 121 -7.57 13.70 -9.77
C ILE A 121 -6.12 13.51 -9.31
N ILE A 122 -5.87 13.63 -8.00
CA ILE A 122 -4.52 13.47 -7.45
C ILE A 122 -4.01 12.05 -7.68
N SER A 123 -4.83 11.03 -7.37
CA SER A 123 -4.40 9.63 -7.46
C SER A 123 -4.20 9.16 -8.90
N LEU A 124 -5.01 9.62 -9.86
CA LEU A 124 -4.80 9.29 -11.27
C LEU A 124 -3.52 9.91 -11.81
N ALA A 125 -3.33 11.22 -11.59
CA ALA A 125 -2.13 11.90 -12.04
C ALA A 125 -0.86 11.28 -11.42
N SER A 126 -0.89 11.02 -10.12
CA SER A 126 0.24 10.44 -9.40
C SER A 126 0.49 8.96 -9.76
N GLY A 127 -0.59 8.17 -9.96
CA GLY A 127 -0.47 6.79 -10.36
C GLY A 127 0.14 6.62 -11.74
N ILE A 128 -0.29 7.44 -12.72
CA ILE A 128 0.30 7.49 -14.05
C ILE A 128 1.76 7.96 -13.96
N GLY A 129 2.02 9.05 -13.20
CA GLY A 129 3.36 9.58 -12.99
C GLY A 129 4.29 8.53 -12.39
N MET A 130 3.86 7.80 -11.37
CA MET A 130 4.63 6.72 -10.76
C MET A 130 4.85 5.54 -11.72
N GLY A 131 3.85 5.20 -12.54
CA GLY A 131 3.98 4.16 -13.55
C GLY A 131 5.03 4.46 -14.61
N VAL A 132 5.07 5.71 -15.09
CA VAL A 132 5.99 6.14 -16.15
C VAL A 132 7.37 6.54 -15.62
N LEU A 133 7.43 7.17 -14.45
CA LEU A 133 8.65 7.74 -13.87
C LEU A 133 9.25 6.86 -12.76
N ALA A 134 8.83 5.59 -12.63
CA ALA A 134 9.29 4.69 -11.58
C ALA A 134 10.83 4.62 -11.52
N GLU A 135 11.47 4.32 -12.63
CA GLU A 135 12.94 4.21 -12.70
C GLU A 135 13.64 5.55 -12.47
N PRO A 136 13.29 6.67 -13.14
CA PRO A 136 13.86 7.98 -12.83
C PRO A 136 13.73 8.41 -11.37
N ILE A 137 12.57 8.14 -10.74
CA ILE A 137 12.37 8.46 -9.33
C ILE A 137 13.31 7.62 -8.45
N LEU A 138 13.37 6.31 -8.66
CA LEU A 138 14.26 5.45 -7.89
C LEU A 138 15.73 5.82 -8.09
N ARG A 139 16.16 6.14 -9.30
CA ARG A 139 17.52 6.62 -9.57
C ARG A 139 17.83 7.91 -8.81
N MET A 140 16.92 8.88 -8.81
CA MET A 140 17.11 10.14 -8.10
C MET A 140 17.40 9.95 -6.60
N PHE A 141 16.79 8.95 -5.96
CA PHE A 141 16.95 8.72 -4.52
C PHE A 141 18.05 7.71 -4.18
N TYR A 142 18.30 6.70 -5.02
CA TYR A 142 19.10 5.52 -4.68
C TYR A 142 20.30 5.27 -5.59
N GLU A 143 20.50 6.05 -6.70
CA GLU A 143 21.58 5.80 -7.66
C GLU A 143 22.98 5.88 -7.06
N ASN A 144 23.18 6.76 -6.09
CA ASN A 144 24.49 6.95 -5.42
C ASN A 144 24.70 6.00 -4.23
N GLY A 145 23.83 5.04 -4.00
CA GLY A 145 23.87 4.12 -2.86
C GLY A 145 24.19 2.67 -3.26
N LYS A 146 24.37 1.83 -2.26
CA LYS A 146 24.56 0.38 -2.43
C LYS A 146 23.36 -0.29 -3.09
N SER A 147 22.20 0.37 -3.11
CA SER A 147 20.95 -0.12 -3.68
C SER A 147 20.82 0.16 -5.19
N ALA A 148 21.77 0.86 -5.81
CA ALA A 148 21.71 1.20 -7.23
C ALA A 148 21.47 0.00 -8.17
N PRO A 149 22.13 -1.17 -8.00
CA PRO A 149 21.87 -2.34 -8.83
C PRO A 149 20.44 -2.91 -8.68
N ALA A 150 19.80 -2.69 -7.52
CA ALA A 150 18.44 -3.16 -7.24
C ALA A 150 17.36 -2.30 -7.94
N ILE A 151 17.70 -1.11 -8.45
CA ILE A 151 16.73 -0.18 -9.07
C ILE A 151 16.04 -0.81 -10.27
N SER A 152 16.78 -1.52 -11.12
CA SER A 152 16.22 -2.18 -12.29
C SER A 152 15.21 -3.29 -11.96
N ILE A 153 15.32 -3.89 -10.76
CA ILE A 153 14.36 -4.86 -10.23
C ILE A 153 13.19 -4.13 -9.58
N ALA A 154 13.45 -3.07 -8.82
CA ALA A 154 12.44 -2.31 -8.09
C ALA A 154 11.52 -1.48 -9.02
N ALA A 155 12.05 -0.95 -10.12
CA ALA A 155 11.33 -0.04 -11.01
C ALA A 155 10.06 -0.67 -11.63
N PRO A 156 10.07 -1.87 -12.23
CA PRO A 156 8.85 -2.49 -12.73
C PRO A 156 7.83 -2.79 -11.64
N ILE A 157 8.28 -3.14 -10.43
CA ILE A 157 7.41 -3.37 -9.27
C ILE A 157 6.74 -2.05 -8.86
N MET A 158 7.51 -0.97 -8.74
CA MET A 158 7.00 0.37 -8.44
C MET A 158 6.03 0.85 -9.51
N ALA A 159 6.31 0.62 -10.79
CA ALA A 159 5.42 0.96 -11.90
C ALA A 159 4.08 0.21 -11.78
N ALA A 160 4.11 -1.08 -11.43
CA ALA A 160 2.90 -1.87 -11.20
C ALA A 160 2.07 -1.31 -10.03
N TYR A 161 2.71 -0.78 -8.98
CA TYR A 161 2.00 -0.08 -7.91
C TYR A 161 1.28 1.18 -8.38
N GLY A 162 1.75 1.86 -9.42
CA GLY A 162 1.08 3.01 -10.02
C GLY A 162 -0.40 2.72 -10.33
N TYR A 163 -0.72 1.54 -10.85
CA TYR A 163 -2.09 1.11 -11.13
C TYR A 163 -2.92 0.87 -9.86
N THR A 164 -2.29 0.40 -8.77
CA THR A 164 -2.99 0.09 -7.51
C THR A 164 -3.17 1.32 -6.62
N ILE A 165 -2.33 2.33 -6.75
CA ILE A 165 -2.37 3.58 -5.97
C ILE A 165 -3.72 4.27 -6.11
N PHE A 166 -4.32 4.27 -7.29
CA PHE A 166 -5.64 4.85 -7.52
C PHE A 166 -6.70 4.26 -6.56
N LEU A 167 -6.75 2.93 -6.44
CA LEU A 167 -7.69 2.25 -5.56
C LEU A 167 -7.38 2.51 -4.08
N MET A 168 -6.11 2.50 -3.71
CA MET A 168 -5.68 2.77 -2.33
C MET A 168 -5.99 4.21 -1.92
N ALA A 169 -5.74 5.16 -2.79
CA ALA A 169 -5.95 6.59 -2.53
C ALA A 169 -7.42 6.98 -2.38
N ILE A 170 -8.36 6.21 -2.94
CA ILE A 170 -9.80 6.38 -2.73
C ILE A 170 -10.23 5.68 -1.44
N SER A 171 -9.68 4.52 -1.14
CA SER A 171 -10.07 3.69 0.01
C SER A 171 -9.86 4.39 1.35
N GLN A 172 -8.75 5.11 1.51
CA GLN A 172 -8.42 5.79 2.76
C GLN A 172 -9.39 6.93 3.13
N PRO A 173 -9.68 7.91 2.24
CA PRO A 173 -10.68 8.93 2.51
C PRO A 173 -12.07 8.34 2.79
N MET A 174 -12.48 7.30 2.07
CA MET A 174 -13.77 6.63 2.31
C MET A 174 -13.83 6.03 3.71
N THR A 175 -12.76 5.44 4.19
CA THR A 175 -12.66 4.93 5.56
C THR A 175 -12.88 6.05 6.59
N ASN A 176 -12.21 7.20 6.43
CA ASN A 176 -12.35 8.34 7.31
C ASN A 176 -13.77 8.92 7.28
N MET A 177 -14.36 9.03 6.10
CA MET A 177 -15.74 9.52 5.93
C MET A 177 -16.77 8.59 6.60
N LEU A 178 -16.60 7.27 6.48
CA LEU A 178 -17.47 6.29 7.15
C LEU A 178 -17.34 6.36 8.67
N GLN A 179 -16.14 6.56 9.18
CA GLN A 179 -15.89 6.77 10.61
C GLN A 179 -16.56 8.07 11.10
N ALA A 180 -16.47 9.15 10.32
CA ALA A 180 -17.07 10.44 10.63
C ALA A 180 -18.60 10.39 10.82
N VAL A 181 -19.29 9.52 10.07
CA VAL A 181 -20.75 9.32 10.18
C VAL A 181 -21.13 8.18 11.14
N GLY A 182 -20.21 7.74 11.99
CA GLY A 182 -20.47 6.69 13.00
C GLY A 182 -20.56 5.27 12.47
N LYS A 183 -20.20 5.03 11.19
CA LYS A 183 -20.24 3.70 10.55
C LYS A 183 -18.87 3.03 10.54
N ALA A 184 -18.09 3.20 11.62
CA ALA A 184 -16.72 2.68 11.74
C ALA A 184 -16.60 1.15 11.59
N ASN A 185 -17.67 0.40 11.84
CA ASN A 185 -17.70 -1.06 11.66
C ASN A 185 -17.64 -1.51 10.19
N VAL A 186 -18.00 -0.64 9.23
CA VAL A 186 -17.96 -0.97 7.80
C VAL A 186 -16.52 -1.13 7.30
N PRO A 187 -15.61 -0.17 7.52
CA PRO A 187 -14.19 -0.34 7.21
C PRO A 187 -13.57 -1.56 7.87
N VAL A 188 -13.89 -1.86 9.17
CA VAL A 188 -13.36 -3.04 9.86
C VAL A 188 -13.70 -4.32 9.09
N LYS A 189 -14.98 -4.49 8.73
CA LYS A 189 -15.41 -5.68 7.97
C LYS A 189 -14.73 -5.77 6.61
N SER A 190 -14.66 -4.66 5.87
CA SER A 190 -14.00 -4.61 4.55
C SER A 190 -12.51 -4.94 4.65
N LEU A 191 -11.81 -4.38 5.65
CA LEU A 191 -10.39 -4.67 5.89
C LEU A 191 -10.16 -6.13 6.28
N THR A 192 -11.04 -6.70 7.11
CA THR A 192 -10.93 -8.12 7.49
C THR A 192 -11.09 -9.04 6.28
N VAL A 193 -12.11 -8.80 5.44
CA VAL A 193 -12.30 -9.57 4.20
C VAL A 193 -11.11 -9.39 3.27
N GLY A 194 -10.65 -8.14 3.07
CA GLY A 194 -9.48 -7.84 2.26
C GLY A 194 -8.20 -8.52 2.76
N ALA A 195 -8.00 -8.56 4.09
CA ALA A 195 -6.87 -9.25 4.70
C ALA A 195 -6.89 -10.76 4.42
N VAL A 196 -8.05 -11.41 4.56
CA VAL A 196 -8.20 -12.84 4.26
C VAL A 196 -7.92 -13.12 2.79
N VAL A 197 -8.52 -12.34 1.88
CA VAL A 197 -8.31 -12.49 0.43
C VAL A 197 -6.82 -12.28 0.09
N LYS A 198 -6.17 -11.28 0.69
CA LYS A 198 -4.75 -11.00 0.47
C LYS A 198 -3.85 -12.17 0.91
N VAL A 199 -4.10 -12.73 2.10
CA VAL A 199 -3.33 -13.88 2.61
C VAL A 199 -3.48 -15.09 1.69
N VAL A 200 -4.70 -15.38 1.25
CA VAL A 200 -4.98 -16.48 0.31
C VAL A 200 -4.30 -16.22 -1.04
N ALA A 201 -4.41 -15.01 -1.57
CA ALA A 201 -3.77 -14.63 -2.84
C ALA A 201 -2.24 -14.73 -2.73
N ASN A 202 -1.64 -14.23 -1.66
CA ASN A 202 -0.20 -14.35 -1.44
C ASN A 202 0.24 -15.81 -1.40
N TYR A 203 -0.51 -16.67 -0.71
CA TYR A 203 -0.18 -18.09 -0.64
C TYR A 203 -0.24 -18.79 -2.01
N ILE A 204 -1.18 -18.40 -2.87
CA ILE A 204 -1.35 -18.98 -4.20
C ILE A 204 -0.33 -18.41 -5.18
N PHE A 205 -0.16 -17.08 -5.24
CA PHE A 205 0.61 -16.42 -6.28
C PHE A 205 2.10 -16.26 -5.98
N ILE A 206 2.50 -16.11 -4.71
CA ILE A 206 3.91 -16.02 -4.34
C ILE A 206 4.49 -17.43 -4.33
N GLY A 207 5.36 -17.74 -5.28
CA GLY A 207 6.01 -19.04 -5.41
C GLY A 207 5.56 -19.84 -6.63
N ILE A 208 4.80 -19.22 -7.52
CA ILE A 208 4.67 -19.68 -8.91
C ILE A 208 5.87 -19.09 -9.65
N PRO A 209 6.78 -19.92 -10.15
CA PRO A 209 7.98 -19.50 -10.88
C PRO A 209 7.63 -18.85 -12.22
#